data_0a2ff4ef33060aed4081fe99bbd6914e
#
_entry.id   0a2ff4ef33060aed4081fe99bbd6914e
#
_cell.length_a   1.000
_cell.length_b   1.000
_cell.length_c   1.000
_cell.angle_alpha   90.00
_cell.angle_beta   90.00
_cell.angle_gamma   90.00
#
_symmetry.space_group_name_H-M   'P 1'
#
loop_
_entity.id
_entity.type
_entity.pdbx_description
1 polymer ?
#
loop_
_entity_poly.entity_id
_entity_poly.type
_entity_poly.pdbx_seq_one_letter_code
_entity_poly.pdbx_strand_id
1 'polypeptide(L)'
;MTARILIFRGGWAGHDPVPTSELVAKTLRERGVEVDIQDTQACLLEPDLAERYQVIVPVWTMGEIGKAELQALIGAVQKGVAVGGWHGGAGDAFRQSTQYQFMIGGQWVAHPGGVIDYRVNIVQHDHPILKGLKDFDMHSEQYYMHVDPNSNVLATTTFDARHAEWIDGTVMP
;
A
#
# COMPACT_ATOMS: atom_id res chain seq x y z
N MET A 1 8.30 21.18 -12.18
CA MET A 1 8.71 20.91 -10.78
C MET A 1 8.99 19.43 -10.68
N THR A 2 10.08 19.04 -10.04
CA THR A 2 10.40 17.64 -9.77
C THR A 2 9.41 17.11 -8.73
N ALA A 3 8.84 15.92 -8.95
CA ALA A 3 7.94 15.30 -7.98
C ALA A 3 8.73 14.91 -6.72
N ARG A 4 8.16 15.14 -5.55
CA ARG A 4 8.73 14.79 -4.26
C ARG A 4 7.82 13.86 -3.47
N ILE A 5 8.38 12.80 -2.94
CA ILE A 5 7.67 11.71 -2.26
C ILE A 5 8.20 11.60 -0.83
N LEU A 6 7.28 11.46 0.13
CA LEU A 6 7.60 11.10 1.51
C LEU A 6 7.30 9.62 1.72
N ILE A 7 8.28 8.85 2.13
CA ILE A 7 8.10 7.51 2.66
C ILE A 7 8.27 7.58 4.19
N PHE A 8 7.27 7.16 4.94
CA PHE A 8 7.45 6.95 6.38
C PHE A 8 7.32 5.46 6.69
N ARG A 9 8.28 4.93 7.46
CA ARG A 9 8.45 3.50 7.64
C ARG A 9 8.62 3.09 9.10
N GLY A 10 8.19 1.84 9.38
CA GLY A 10 8.24 1.23 10.70
C GLY A 10 7.27 0.07 10.83
N GLY A 11 6.69 -0.10 12.03
CA GLY A 11 5.76 -1.18 12.31
C GLY A 11 6.47 -2.53 12.46
N TRP A 12 5.86 -3.60 11.98
CA TRP A 12 6.38 -4.95 12.12
C TRP A 12 7.61 -5.21 11.23
N ALA A 13 8.74 -5.55 11.86
CA ALA A 13 10.01 -5.76 11.17
C ALA A 13 10.01 -6.95 10.19
N GLY A 14 9.10 -7.92 10.35
CA GLY A 14 9.03 -9.10 9.47
C GLY A 14 8.65 -8.79 8.02
N HIS A 15 8.16 -7.59 7.72
CA HIS A 15 7.92 -7.10 6.36
C HIS A 15 9.05 -6.22 5.81
N ASP A 16 10.23 -6.28 6.42
CA ASP A 16 11.43 -5.60 5.94
C ASP A 16 11.22 -4.13 5.53
N PRO A 17 10.67 -3.26 6.44
CA PRO A 17 10.33 -1.89 6.06
C PRO A 17 11.52 -1.07 5.59
N VAL A 18 12.72 -1.33 6.13
CA VAL A 18 13.94 -0.62 5.72
C VAL A 18 14.40 -1.03 4.33
N PRO A 19 14.71 -2.31 4.02
CA PRO A 19 15.22 -2.68 2.70
C PRO A 19 14.20 -2.46 1.59
N THR A 20 12.90 -2.69 1.83
CA THR A 20 11.87 -2.48 0.80
C THR A 20 11.69 -1.01 0.46
N SER A 21 11.64 -0.12 1.45
CA SER A 21 11.55 1.32 1.22
C SER A 21 12.80 1.90 0.54
N GLU A 22 14.01 1.44 0.90
CA GLU A 22 15.25 1.85 0.23
C GLU A 22 15.29 1.39 -1.23
N LEU A 23 14.82 0.18 -1.54
CA LEU A 23 14.73 -0.32 -2.91
C LEU A 23 13.80 0.56 -3.76
N VAL A 24 12.61 0.87 -3.23
CA VAL A 24 11.64 1.73 -3.92
C VAL A 24 12.19 3.14 -4.08
N ALA A 25 12.76 3.72 -3.03
CA ALA A 25 13.35 5.05 -3.08
C ALA A 25 14.49 5.15 -4.10
N LYS A 26 15.38 4.15 -4.14
CA LYS A 26 16.45 4.07 -5.15
C LYS A 26 15.87 4.09 -6.55
N THR A 27 14.88 3.22 -6.83
CA THR A 27 14.24 3.12 -8.14
C THR A 27 13.58 4.43 -8.59
N LEU A 28 12.95 5.15 -7.64
CA LEU A 28 12.32 6.44 -7.92
C LEU A 28 13.36 7.54 -8.16
N ARG A 29 14.43 7.59 -7.36
CA ARG A 29 15.53 8.56 -7.51
C ARG A 29 16.26 8.39 -8.84
N GLU A 30 16.46 7.16 -9.32
CA GLU A 30 17.04 6.85 -10.64
C GLU A 30 16.16 7.39 -11.79
N ARG A 31 14.89 7.65 -11.53
CA ARG A 31 13.92 8.27 -12.47
C ARG A 31 13.75 9.78 -12.27
N GLY A 32 14.58 10.40 -11.44
CA GLY A 32 14.57 11.84 -11.21
C GLY A 32 13.53 12.31 -10.20
N VAL A 33 12.97 11.41 -9.39
CA VAL A 33 12.02 11.77 -8.32
C VAL A 33 12.79 12.03 -7.02
N GLU A 34 12.46 13.11 -6.30
CA GLU A 34 12.98 13.34 -4.96
C GLU A 34 12.24 12.45 -3.94
N VAL A 35 12.96 11.76 -3.08
CA VAL A 35 12.38 10.87 -2.08
C VAL A 35 13.02 11.12 -0.72
N ASP A 36 12.20 11.53 0.24
CA ASP A 36 12.54 11.59 1.65
C ASP A 36 12.06 10.32 2.34
N ILE A 37 12.89 9.75 3.21
CA ILE A 37 12.53 8.59 4.04
C ILE A 37 12.62 9.00 5.50
N GLN A 38 11.59 8.65 6.28
CA GLN A 38 11.50 8.94 7.71
C GLN A 38 11.14 7.67 8.49
N ASP A 39 11.83 7.44 9.60
CA ASP A 39 11.62 6.29 10.49
C ASP A 39 10.60 6.58 11.62
N THR A 40 9.75 7.58 11.41
CA THR A 40 8.77 8.03 12.40
C THR A 40 7.52 8.61 11.73
N GLN A 41 6.36 8.45 12.37
CA GLN A 41 5.10 9.08 11.96
C GLN A 41 5.09 10.59 12.24
N ALA A 42 5.95 11.07 13.12
CA ALA A 42 6.02 12.50 13.48
C ALA A 42 6.31 13.41 12.28
N CYS A 43 6.92 12.88 11.21
CA CYS A 43 7.12 13.61 9.96
C CYS A 43 5.80 14.06 9.30
N LEU A 44 4.68 13.44 9.62
CA LEU A 44 3.37 13.85 9.13
C LEU A 44 2.87 15.14 9.75
N LEU A 45 3.46 15.58 10.89
CA LEU A 45 3.09 16.80 11.58
C LEU A 45 3.83 18.05 11.05
N GLU A 46 4.67 17.89 10.02
CA GLU A 46 5.33 19.04 9.40
C GLU A 46 4.29 20.00 8.78
N PRO A 47 4.41 21.33 9.04
CA PRO A 47 3.36 22.28 8.67
C PRO A 47 3.07 22.35 7.17
N ASP A 48 4.07 22.12 6.34
CA ASP A 48 4.00 22.26 4.87
C ASP A 48 3.90 20.90 4.16
N LEU A 49 3.34 19.90 4.82
CA LEU A 49 3.30 18.52 4.31
C LEU A 49 2.69 18.42 2.90
N ALA A 50 1.54 19.06 2.70
CA ALA A 50 0.81 19.02 1.42
C ALA A 50 1.44 19.89 0.33
N GLU A 51 2.18 20.92 0.69
CA GLU A 51 2.91 21.78 -0.23
C GLU A 51 4.24 21.15 -0.68
N ARG A 52 4.84 20.32 0.20
CA ARG A 52 6.14 19.70 -0.05
C ARG A 52 6.06 18.41 -0.84
N TYR A 53 5.02 17.60 -0.64
CA TYR A 53 4.95 16.26 -1.19
C TYR A 53 3.74 16.08 -2.10
N GLN A 54 3.93 15.43 -3.23
CA GLN A 54 2.88 15.01 -4.14
C GLN A 54 2.35 13.63 -3.80
N VAL A 55 3.18 12.81 -3.13
CA VAL A 55 2.80 11.44 -2.71
C VAL A 55 3.35 11.18 -1.31
N ILE A 56 2.55 10.54 -0.48
CA ILE A 56 2.97 9.99 0.81
C ILE A 56 2.83 8.48 0.75
N VAL A 57 3.86 7.76 1.19
CA VAL A 57 3.94 6.30 1.13
C VAL A 57 4.11 5.73 2.53
N PRO A 58 3.06 5.16 3.14
CA PRO A 58 3.19 4.37 4.35
C PRO A 58 3.89 3.04 4.06
N VAL A 59 4.89 2.69 4.86
CA VAL A 59 5.54 1.39 4.93
C VAL A 59 5.51 0.96 6.39
N TRP A 60 4.30 0.75 6.92
CA TRP A 60 4.05 0.59 8.36
C TRP A 60 3.07 -0.56 8.66
N THR A 61 3.53 -1.80 8.53
CA THR A 61 2.67 -2.96 8.79
C THR A 61 2.18 -3.00 10.24
N MET A 62 0.88 -3.22 10.44
CA MET A 62 0.23 -3.22 11.77
C MET A 62 0.42 -1.88 12.50
N GLY A 63 0.63 -1.94 13.82
CA GLY A 63 0.87 -0.77 14.66
C GLY A 63 -0.33 0.15 14.78
N GLU A 64 -0.10 1.26 15.45
CA GLU A 64 -1.08 2.32 15.64
C GLU A 64 -0.56 3.62 15.03
N ILE A 65 -1.44 4.48 14.57
CA ILE A 65 -1.13 5.84 14.16
C ILE A 65 -1.68 6.82 15.17
N GLY A 66 -0.89 7.81 15.54
CA GLY A 66 -1.33 8.88 16.44
C GLY A 66 -2.50 9.68 15.84
N LYS A 67 -3.39 10.17 16.69
CA LYS A 67 -4.56 10.94 16.21
C LYS A 67 -4.16 12.18 15.43
N ALA A 68 -3.11 12.88 15.86
CA ALA A 68 -2.64 14.08 15.18
C ALA A 68 -2.01 13.73 13.82
N GLU A 69 -1.19 12.69 13.77
CA GLU A 69 -0.54 12.18 12.56
C GLU A 69 -1.57 11.70 11.52
N LEU A 70 -2.59 10.97 11.97
CA LEU A 70 -3.69 10.54 11.10
C LEU A 70 -4.46 11.73 10.51
N GLN A 71 -4.80 12.73 11.34
CA GLN A 71 -5.51 13.91 10.86
C GLN A 71 -4.64 14.74 9.88
N ALA A 72 -3.34 14.83 10.12
CA ALA A 72 -2.40 15.49 9.21
C ALA A 72 -2.32 14.76 7.86
N LEU A 73 -2.22 13.43 7.88
CA LEU A 73 -2.21 12.61 6.67
C LEU A 73 -3.51 12.77 5.87
N ILE A 74 -4.68 12.64 6.53
CA ILE A 74 -5.99 12.82 5.89
C ILE A 74 -6.12 14.26 5.34
N GLY A 75 -5.68 15.26 6.09
CA GLY A 75 -5.70 16.65 5.64
C GLY A 75 -4.82 16.90 4.42
N ALA A 76 -3.68 16.24 4.31
CA ALA A 76 -2.82 16.29 3.12
C ALA A 76 -3.52 15.65 1.91
N VAL A 77 -4.16 14.49 2.09
CA VAL A 77 -4.93 13.81 1.03
C VAL A 77 -6.10 14.67 0.54
N GLN A 78 -6.83 15.31 1.45
CA GLN A 78 -7.91 16.24 1.10
C GLN A 78 -7.43 17.47 0.31
N LYS A 79 -6.17 17.85 0.45
CA LYS A 79 -5.51 18.90 -0.34
C LYS A 79 -4.93 18.40 -1.67
N GLY A 80 -5.08 17.11 -1.98
CA GLY A 80 -4.68 16.52 -3.27
C GLY A 80 -3.37 15.74 -3.25
N VAL A 81 -2.75 15.50 -2.10
CA VAL A 81 -1.59 14.61 -1.99
C VAL A 81 -2.06 13.16 -2.21
N ALA A 82 -1.40 12.44 -3.10
CA ALA A 82 -1.70 11.03 -3.33
C ALA A 82 -1.12 10.15 -2.22
N VAL A 83 -1.76 9.01 -1.96
CA VAL A 83 -1.19 7.94 -1.14
C VAL A 83 -0.83 6.77 -2.04
N GLY A 84 0.39 6.30 -1.93
CA GLY A 84 0.85 5.07 -2.58
C GLY A 84 1.33 4.07 -1.53
N GLY A 85 1.47 2.82 -1.91
CA GLY A 85 2.00 1.84 -0.99
C GLY A 85 1.94 0.43 -1.56
N TRP A 86 2.46 -0.52 -0.81
CA TRP A 86 2.50 -1.92 -1.22
C TRP A 86 2.31 -2.84 -0.03
N HIS A 87 1.73 -4.02 -0.31
CA HIS A 87 1.64 -5.13 0.62
C HIS A 87 1.15 -4.71 2.02
N GLY A 88 1.65 -5.35 3.09
CA GLY A 88 1.29 -5.03 4.47
C GLY A 88 1.70 -3.64 4.93
N GLY A 89 2.69 -3.02 4.28
CA GLY A 89 3.11 -1.65 4.61
C GLY A 89 2.04 -0.59 4.38
N ALA A 90 1.08 -0.87 3.50
CA ALA A 90 -0.07 -0.01 3.24
C ALA A 90 -1.39 -0.70 3.57
N GLY A 91 -1.64 -1.89 3.01
CA GLY A 91 -2.92 -2.59 3.12
C GLY A 91 -3.21 -3.20 4.50
N ASP A 92 -2.16 -3.42 5.31
CA ASP A 92 -2.25 -3.93 6.68
C ASP A 92 -1.77 -2.91 7.72
N ALA A 93 -1.61 -1.65 7.33
CA ALA A 93 -1.22 -0.60 8.25
C ALA A 93 -2.41 -0.19 9.14
N PHE A 94 -2.10 0.09 10.40
CA PHE A 94 -3.03 0.73 11.34
C PHE A 94 -4.42 0.08 11.41
N ARG A 95 -4.47 -1.24 11.58
CA ARG A 95 -5.69 -2.08 11.55
C ARG A 95 -6.86 -1.54 12.38
N GLN A 96 -6.59 -0.77 13.45
CA GLN A 96 -7.61 -0.21 14.34
C GLN A 96 -8.17 1.14 13.85
N SER A 97 -7.58 1.71 12.79
CA SER A 97 -7.96 3.03 12.30
C SER A 97 -8.94 2.94 11.14
N THR A 98 -10.24 3.07 11.42
CA THR A 98 -11.28 3.07 10.38
C THR A 98 -11.12 4.22 9.38
N GLN A 99 -10.66 5.39 9.83
CA GLN A 99 -10.41 6.53 8.94
C GLN A 99 -9.26 6.26 7.96
N TYR A 100 -8.21 5.54 8.41
CA TYR A 100 -7.16 5.11 7.50
C TYR A 100 -7.69 4.11 6.47
N GLN A 101 -8.50 3.14 6.89
CA GLN A 101 -9.12 2.14 6.01
C GLN A 101 -10.01 2.79 4.94
N PHE A 102 -10.81 3.79 5.30
CA PHE A 102 -11.60 4.56 4.34
C PHE A 102 -10.72 5.29 3.34
N MET A 103 -9.60 5.87 3.78
CA MET A 103 -8.67 6.60 2.92
C MET A 103 -7.94 5.66 1.95
N ILE A 104 -7.47 4.49 2.42
CA ILE A 104 -6.72 3.53 1.60
C ILE A 104 -7.63 2.67 0.71
N GLY A 105 -8.92 2.60 1.00
CA GLY A 105 -9.91 1.85 0.25
C GLY A 105 -9.98 0.37 0.55
N GLY A 106 -9.53 -0.08 1.71
CA GLY A 106 -9.63 -1.49 2.09
C GLY A 106 -8.99 -1.82 3.44
N GLN A 107 -9.15 -3.09 3.82
CA GLN A 107 -8.59 -3.64 5.05
C GLN A 107 -8.11 -5.07 4.80
N TRP A 108 -6.91 -5.36 5.21
CA TRP A 108 -6.36 -6.70 5.26
C TRP A 108 -7.14 -7.58 6.26
N VAL A 109 -7.37 -8.84 5.89
CA VAL A 109 -8.07 -9.83 6.71
C VAL A 109 -7.14 -10.99 7.05
N ALA A 110 -6.57 -11.63 6.02
CA ALA A 110 -5.72 -12.80 6.17
C ALA A 110 -4.92 -13.09 4.89
N HIS A 111 -3.95 -13.99 4.98
CA HIS A 111 -3.25 -14.64 3.87
C HIS A 111 -3.22 -16.16 4.08
N PRO A 112 -4.33 -16.86 3.81
CA PRO A 112 -4.43 -18.31 4.00
C PRO A 112 -3.33 -19.05 3.28
N GLY A 113 -2.65 -19.95 3.98
CA GLY A 113 -1.51 -20.71 3.46
C GLY A 113 -0.14 -20.05 3.64
N GLY A 114 -0.08 -18.80 4.15
CA GLY A 114 1.18 -18.07 4.30
C GLY A 114 1.77 -17.66 2.96
N VAL A 115 3.05 -17.96 2.72
CA VAL A 115 3.71 -17.74 1.43
C VAL A 115 3.39 -18.91 0.51
N ILE A 116 2.72 -18.63 -0.60
CA ILE A 116 2.23 -19.62 -1.56
C ILE A 116 2.44 -19.14 -2.99
N ASP A 117 2.31 -20.07 -3.93
CA ASP A 117 2.27 -19.75 -5.37
C ASP A 117 0.86 -19.39 -5.78
N TYR A 118 0.70 -18.25 -6.46
CA TYR A 118 -0.58 -17.81 -7.01
C TYR A 118 -0.38 -16.96 -8.27
N ARG A 119 -1.46 -16.80 -9.04
CA ARG A 119 -1.44 -16.01 -10.27
C ARG A 119 -2.09 -14.65 -10.04
N VAL A 120 -1.46 -13.63 -10.57
CA VAL A 120 -2.00 -12.27 -10.68
C VAL A 120 -2.54 -12.08 -12.09
N ASN A 121 -3.81 -11.70 -12.20
CA ASN A 121 -4.50 -11.47 -13.45
C ASN A 121 -4.72 -9.96 -13.64
N ILE A 122 -4.29 -9.43 -14.77
CA ILE A 122 -4.51 -8.04 -15.14
C ILE A 122 -5.94 -7.90 -15.69
N VAL A 123 -6.73 -7.01 -15.10
CA VAL A 123 -8.16 -6.85 -15.50
C VAL A 123 -8.46 -5.55 -16.22
N GLN A 124 -7.55 -4.57 -16.19
CA GLN A 124 -7.68 -3.30 -16.91
C GLN A 124 -6.45 -2.99 -17.75
N HIS A 125 -6.29 -3.71 -18.86
CA HIS A 125 -5.10 -3.64 -19.72
C HIS A 125 -4.81 -2.25 -20.30
N ASP A 126 -5.82 -1.40 -20.47
CA ASP A 126 -5.68 -0.04 -21.03
C ASP A 126 -5.32 1.01 -19.97
N HIS A 127 -5.27 0.64 -18.69
CA HIS A 127 -4.95 1.58 -17.63
C HIS A 127 -3.46 1.97 -17.69
N PRO A 128 -3.10 3.26 -17.61
CA PRO A 128 -1.71 3.73 -17.76
C PRO A 128 -0.71 3.07 -16.80
N ILE A 129 -1.14 2.75 -15.57
CA ILE A 129 -0.29 2.09 -14.54
C ILE A 129 0.10 0.67 -15.00
N LEU A 130 -0.75 -0.01 -15.77
CA LEU A 130 -0.56 -1.40 -16.19
C LEU A 130 0.05 -1.53 -17.58
N LYS A 131 0.39 -0.42 -18.22
CA LYS A 131 0.94 -0.43 -19.57
C LYS A 131 2.18 -1.32 -19.70
N GLY A 132 2.07 -2.36 -20.51
CA GLY A 132 3.14 -3.33 -20.77
C GLY A 132 3.19 -4.48 -19.76
N LEU A 133 2.35 -4.47 -18.72
CA LEU A 133 2.20 -5.62 -17.81
C LEU A 133 1.27 -6.67 -18.43
N LYS A 134 1.55 -7.92 -18.11
CA LYS A 134 0.72 -9.09 -18.42
C LYS A 134 0.49 -9.84 -17.13
N ASP A 135 -0.42 -10.80 -17.15
CA ASP A 135 -0.58 -11.75 -16.04
C ASP A 135 0.75 -12.39 -15.68
N PHE A 136 0.98 -12.59 -14.40
CA PHE A 136 2.23 -13.15 -13.89
C PHE A 136 1.99 -14.03 -12.66
N ASP A 137 2.95 -14.90 -12.40
CA ASP A 137 2.92 -15.77 -11.23
C ASP A 137 3.73 -15.14 -10.09
N MET A 138 3.25 -15.29 -8.87
CA MET A 138 3.87 -14.79 -7.64
C MET A 138 4.11 -15.95 -6.68
N HIS A 139 5.18 -15.81 -5.91
CA HIS A 139 5.44 -16.61 -4.72
C HIS A 139 5.52 -15.66 -3.52
N SER A 140 4.40 -15.46 -2.81
CA SER A 140 4.27 -14.48 -1.73
C SER A 140 3.04 -14.80 -0.87
N GLU A 141 2.68 -13.89 0.03
CA GLU A 141 1.43 -13.93 0.76
C GLU A 141 0.29 -13.45 -0.17
N GLN A 142 -0.67 -14.32 -0.46
CA GLN A 142 -1.88 -13.96 -1.19
C GLN A 142 -2.88 -13.34 -0.22
N TYR A 143 -3.10 -12.04 -0.32
CA TYR A 143 -3.96 -11.30 0.60
C TYR A 143 -5.45 -11.49 0.29
N TYR A 144 -6.20 -11.85 1.32
CA TYR A 144 -7.65 -11.64 1.36
C TYR A 144 -7.91 -10.28 2.00
N MET A 145 -8.59 -9.39 1.27
CA MET A 145 -8.87 -8.02 1.67
C MET A 145 -10.36 -7.75 1.71
N HIS A 146 -10.84 -6.97 2.68
CA HIS A 146 -12.09 -6.25 2.49
C HIS A 146 -11.79 -4.98 1.71
N VAL A 147 -12.42 -4.80 0.56
CA VAL A 147 -12.13 -3.71 -0.38
C VAL A 147 -13.35 -2.82 -0.54
N ASP A 148 -13.13 -1.50 -0.53
CA ASP A 148 -14.18 -0.53 -0.78
C ASP A 148 -14.76 -0.71 -2.19
N PRO A 149 -16.10 -0.74 -2.36
CA PRO A 149 -16.72 -0.93 -3.67
C PRO A 149 -16.41 0.19 -4.69
N ASN A 150 -15.92 1.36 -4.24
CA ASN A 150 -15.47 2.43 -5.13
C ASN A 150 -14.02 2.25 -5.62
N SER A 151 -13.29 1.26 -5.12
CA SER A 151 -11.92 1.00 -5.56
C SER A 151 -11.88 0.57 -7.02
N ASN A 152 -11.04 1.22 -7.82
CA ASN A 152 -10.82 0.82 -9.21
C ASN A 152 -9.81 -0.33 -9.26
N VAL A 153 -10.31 -1.55 -9.37
CA VAL A 153 -9.49 -2.77 -9.35
C VAL A 153 -8.76 -2.92 -10.67
N LEU A 154 -7.43 -3.00 -10.64
CA LEU A 154 -6.57 -3.11 -11.81
C LEU A 154 -6.04 -4.51 -12.06
N ALA A 155 -5.83 -5.28 -10.99
CA ALA A 155 -5.39 -6.67 -11.05
C ALA A 155 -6.09 -7.47 -9.97
N THR A 156 -6.20 -8.79 -10.16
CA THR A 156 -6.87 -9.69 -9.23
C THR A 156 -6.11 -10.98 -9.04
N THR A 157 -6.36 -11.65 -7.92
CA THR A 157 -5.99 -13.05 -7.68
C THR A 157 -7.23 -13.87 -7.38
N THR A 158 -7.17 -15.20 -7.56
CA THR A 158 -8.28 -16.10 -7.23
C THR A 158 -7.81 -17.10 -6.18
N PHE A 159 -8.53 -17.20 -5.09
CA PHE A 159 -8.28 -18.19 -4.06
C PHE A 159 -8.77 -19.59 -4.52
N ASP A 160 -8.09 -20.63 -4.04
CA ASP A 160 -8.53 -22.01 -4.19
C ASP A 160 -8.72 -22.67 -2.81
N ALA A 161 -9.40 -23.81 -2.79
CA ALA A 161 -9.77 -24.54 -1.58
C ALA A 161 -8.59 -25.07 -0.75
N ARG A 162 -7.37 -25.08 -1.29
CA ARG A 162 -6.21 -25.75 -0.65
C ARG A 162 -5.87 -25.21 0.75
N HIS A 163 -6.12 -23.92 0.98
CA HIS A 163 -5.75 -23.25 2.24
C HIS A 163 -6.96 -22.73 3.03
N ALA A 164 -8.10 -22.51 2.35
CA ALA A 164 -9.34 -22.09 3.00
C ALA A 164 -10.54 -22.42 2.09
N GLU A 165 -11.16 -23.59 2.29
CA GLU A 165 -12.23 -24.09 1.43
C GLU A 165 -13.45 -23.15 1.32
N TRP A 166 -13.76 -22.38 2.38
CA TRP A 166 -14.89 -21.43 2.39
C TRP A 166 -14.68 -20.16 1.57
N ILE A 167 -13.48 -19.96 1.02
CA ILE A 167 -13.20 -18.86 0.08
C ILE A 167 -12.80 -19.35 -1.30
N ASP A 168 -13.01 -20.62 -1.58
CA ASP A 168 -12.73 -21.21 -2.90
C ASP A 168 -13.42 -20.41 -4.02
N GLY A 169 -12.67 -20.12 -5.09
CA GLY A 169 -13.13 -19.31 -6.20
C GLY A 169 -13.31 -17.81 -5.93
N THR A 170 -13.03 -17.34 -4.71
CA THR A 170 -13.11 -15.91 -4.40
C THR A 170 -12.04 -15.13 -5.16
N VAL A 171 -12.48 -14.10 -5.89
CA VAL A 171 -11.59 -13.19 -6.63
C VAL A 171 -11.33 -11.96 -5.78
N MET A 172 -10.06 -11.69 -5.51
CA MET A 172 -9.59 -10.53 -4.73
C MET A 172 -8.76 -9.60 -5.58
N PRO A 173 -8.86 -8.29 -5.32
CA PRO A 173 -7.96 -7.29 -5.87
C PRO A 173 -6.51 -7.52 -5.46
#